data_b39a35359e0f564164f134be7007a1ed
#
_entry.id   b39a35359e0f564164f134be7007a1ed
#
_cell.length_a   1.000
_cell.length_b   1.000
_cell.length_c   1.000
_cell.angle_alpha   90.00
_cell.angle_beta   90.00
_cell.angle_gamma   90.00
#
_symmetry.space_group_name_H-M   'P 1'
#
loop_
_entity.id
_entity.type
_entity.pdbx_description
1 polymer ?
#
loop_
_entity_poly.entity_id
_entity_poly.type
_entity_poly.pdbx_seq_one_letter_code
_entity_poly.pdbx_strand_id
1 'polypeptide(L)'
;MKIGIVGGTGNISQPIVRLLLEKGHEVVCFNRGQTSNVPEGVRVIQGDRNNRADFEQKVQAEKFDAAIDMICFTAEDAASSIRAFRGVGWFVQTSTVCTYGVQYDYIPVDESHPSRPNTEYGLNKVAADDVYLEAYHREKFPIVIIKPSTTYGPVQGMLRQICWDFSWIDRVKKG
;
A
#
# COMPACT_ATOMS: atom_id res chain seq x y z
N MET A 1 18.28 8.71 -3.49
CA MET A 1 17.75 7.35 -3.77
C MET A 1 16.68 7.47 -4.84
N LYS A 2 16.55 6.46 -5.66
CA LYS A 2 15.45 6.29 -6.60
C LYS A 2 14.37 5.39 -6.00
N ILE A 3 13.18 5.92 -5.78
CA ILE A 3 12.11 5.26 -5.04
C ILE A 3 10.92 5.01 -5.93
N GLY A 4 10.51 3.74 -6.03
CA GLY A 4 9.32 3.32 -6.76
C GLY A 4 8.08 3.32 -5.88
N ILE A 5 6.96 3.86 -6.36
CA ILE A 5 5.68 3.81 -5.63
C ILE A 5 4.59 3.26 -6.55
N VAL A 6 4.01 2.14 -6.16
CA VAL A 6 2.84 1.57 -6.85
C VAL A 6 1.59 2.17 -6.21
N GLY A 7 0.86 3.02 -6.96
CA GLY A 7 -0.34 3.72 -6.45
C GLY A 7 -0.04 5.05 -5.75
N GLY A 8 0.71 5.96 -6.38
CA GLY A 8 1.19 7.22 -5.79
C GLY A 8 0.17 8.37 -5.67
N THR A 9 -1.11 8.17 -6.03
CA THR A 9 -2.12 9.26 -6.10
C THR A 9 -3.22 9.18 -5.04
N GLY A 10 -3.12 8.24 -4.11
CA GLY A 10 -4.09 8.04 -3.03
C GLY A 10 -3.88 8.95 -1.83
N ASN A 11 -4.77 8.82 -0.86
CA ASN A 11 -4.76 9.64 0.36
C ASN A 11 -3.50 9.46 1.21
N ILE A 12 -3.03 8.23 1.36
CA ILE A 12 -1.81 7.91 2.10
C ILE A 12 -0.58 8.21 1.25
N SER A 13 -0.62 7.88 -0.05
CA SER A 13 0.56 7.96 -0.88
C SER A 13 0.98 9.38 -1.26
N GLN A 14 0.04 10.32 -1.48
CA GLN A 14 0.41 11.68 -1.86
C GLN A 14 1.30 12.41 -0.85
N PRO A 15 0.99 12.41 0.48
CA PRO A 15 1.89 12.99 1.47
C PRO A 15 3.26 12.32 1.50
N ILE A 16 3.32 11.00 1.32
CA ILE A 16 4.58 10.25 1.25
C ILE A 16 5.39 10.71 0.03
N VAL A 17 4.76 10.79 -1.14
CA VAL A 17 5.41 11.25 -2.38
C VAL A 17 6.01 12.64 -2.18
N ARG A 18 5.23 13.59 -1.65
CA ARG A 18 5.70 14.96 -1.40
C ARG A 18 6.89 14.99 -0.44
N LEU A 19 6.81 14.27 0.67
CA LEU A 19 7.89 14.20 1.65
C LEU A 19 9.17 13.62 1.04
N LEU A 20 9.07 12.60 0.19
CA LEU A 20 10.23 12.01 -0.48
C LEU A 20 10.89 13.00 -1.46
N LEU A 21 10.08 13.75 -2.23
CA LEU A 21 10.59 14.81 -3.11
C LEU A 21 11.27 15.94 -2.31
N GLU A 22 10.67 16.40 -1.21
CA GLU A 22 11.24 17.41 -0.32
C GLU A 22 12.58 16.98 0.28
N LYS A 23 12.75 15.67 0.49
CA LYS A 23 14.03 15.08 0.95
C LYS A 23 15.03 14.85 -0.18
N GLY A 24 14.74 15.27 -1.41
CA GLY A 24 15.65 15.18 -2.55
C GLY A 24 15.74 13.78 -3.16
N HIS A 25 14.75 12.92 -2.99
CA HIS A 25 14.71 11.62 -3.65
C HIS A 25 14.10 11.72 -5.06
N GLU A 26 14.58 10.89 -5.98
CA GLU A 26 13.91 10.65 -7.26
C GLU A 26 12.71 9.74 -7.01
N VAL A 27 11.50 10.23 -7.29
CA VAL A 27 10.26 9.47 -7.08
C VAL A 27 9.65 9.09 -8.42
N VAL A 28 9.38 7.80 -8.60
CA VAL A 28 8.74 7.23 -9.78
C VAL A 28 7.48 6.49 -9.36
N CYS A 29 6.33 6.94 -9.84
CA CYS A 29 5.05 6.30 -9.52
C CYS A 29 4.58 5.41 -10.67
N PHE A 30 4.15 4.19 -10.37
CA PHE A 30 3.43 3.33 -11.29
C PHE A 30 1.92 3.52 -11.07
N ASN A 31 1.22 4.11 -12.05
CA ASN A 31 -0.19 4.47 -11.96
C ASN A 31 -0.92 4.20 -13.29
N ARG A 32 -2.24 4.01 -13.21
CA ARG A 32 -3.11 3.83 -14.38
C ARG A 32 -3.29 5.09 -15.25
N GLY A 33 -2.85 6.25 -14.78
CA GLY A 33 -3.02 7.53 -15.49
C GLY A 33 -4.44 8.08 -15.47
N GLN A 34 -5.31 7.59 -14.58
CA GLN A 34 -6.72 8.00 -14.50
C GLN A 34 -6.96 9.23 -13.62
N THR A 35 -5.95 9.70 -12.91
CA THR A 35 -6.05 10.84 -12.00
C THR A 35 -5.00 11.90 -12.37
N SER A 36 -5.41 13.16 -12.36
CA SER A 36 -4.52 14.32 -12.58
C SER A 36 -3.72 14.73 -11.33
N ASN A 37 -3.92 14.06 -10.20
CA ASN A 37 -3.39 14.45 -8.89
C ASN A 37 -1.96 13.91 -8.64
N VAL A 38 -1.13 13.87 -9.65
CA VAL A 38 0.29 13.51 -9.47
C VAL A 38 1.05 14.75 -9.00
N PRO A 39 1.78 14.69 -7.87
CA PRO A 39 2.60 15.83 -7.43
C PRO A 39 3.63 16.22 -8.49
N GLU A 40 3.91 17.53 -8.61
CA GLU A 40 4.96 18.03 -9.47
C GLU A 40 6.32 17.43 -9.10
N GLY A 41 7.16 17.14 -10.11
CA GLY A 41 8.46 16.49 -9.91
C GLY A 41 8.45 14.97 -9.89
N VAL A 42 7.25 14.33 -9.96
CA VAL A 42 7.12 12.89 -10.04
C VAL A 42 7.17 12.40 -11.49
N ARG A 43 8.00 11.42 -11.76
CA ARG A 43 7.93 10.67 -13.01
C ARG A 43 6.89 9.55 -12.91
N VAL A 44 6.05 9.41 -13.91
CA VAL A 44 5.00 8.38 -13.93
C VAL A 44 5.29 7.33 -14.99
N ILE A 45 5.23 6.07 -14.57
CA ILE A 45 5.13 4.91 -15.46
C ILE A 45 3.65 4.55 -15.55
N GLN A 46 3.06 4.73 -16.72
CA GLN A 46 1.66 4.39 -16.92
C GLN A 46 1.48 2.91 -17.19
N GLY A 47 0.55 2.29 -16.46
CA GLY A 47 0.18 0.88 -16.64
C GLY A 47 -0.87 0.42 -15.64
N ASP A 48 -1.43 -0.76 -15.89
CA ASP A 48 -2.31 -1.45 -14.95
C ASP A 48 -1.52 -2.58 -14.27
N ARG A 49 -1.46 -2.59 -12.93
CA ARG A 49 -0.77 -3.67 -12.20
C ARG A 49 -1.42 -5.05 -12.42
N ASN A 50 -2.70 -5.10 -12.83
CA ASN A 50 -3.38 -6.35 -13.15
C ASN A 50 -2.84 -6.96 -14.47
N ASN A 51 -2.27 -6.15 -15.36
CA ASN A 51 -1.41 -6.66 -16.43
C ASN A 51 -0.01 -6.94 -15.87
N ARG A 52 0.11 -8.05 -15.15
CA ARG A 52 1.30 -8.38 -14.36
C ARG A 52 2.58 -8.44 -15.19
N ALA A 53 2.53 -8.96 -16.40
CA ALA A 53 3.70 -9.05 -17.28
C ALA A 53 4.23 -7.64 -17.66
N ASP A 54 3.33 -6.73 -18.05
CA ASP A 54 3.68 -5.34 -18.36
C ASP A 54 4.19 -4.59 -17.13
N PHE A 55 3.51 -4.76 -15.99
CA PHE A 55 3.92 -4.18 -14.71
C PHE A 55 5.33 -4.63 -14.31
N GLU A 56 5.58 -5.94 -14.27
CA GLU A 56 6.85 -6.51 -13.88
C GLU A 56 7.99 -6.06 -14.83
N GLN A 57 7.75 -6.08 -16.14
CA GLN A 57 8.73 -5.64 -17.13
C GLN A 57 9.10 -4.15 -16.96
N LYS A 58 8.09 -3.28 -16.84
CA LYS A 58 8.31 -1.84 -16.71
C LYS A 58 9.02 -1.46 -15.42
N VAL A 59 8.65 -2.11 -14.31
CA VAL A 59 9.22 -1.83 -12.99
C VAL A 59 10.65 -2.35 -12.88
N GLN A 60 10.93 -3.57 -13.39
CA GLN A 60 12.28 -4.13 -13.39
C GLN A 60 13.29 -3.29 -14.19
N ALA A 61 12.84 -2.64 -15.27
CA ALA A 61 13.69 -1.78 -16.09
C ALA A 61 14.24 -0.56 -15.32
N GLU A 62 13.60 -0.18 -14.22
CA GLU A 62 13.90 1.07 -13.48
C GLU A 62 15.06 0.94 -12.46
N LYS A 63 15.31 -0.21 -11.91
CA LYS A 63 16.32 -0.46 -10.86
C LYS A 63 16.20 0.49 -9.69
N PHE A 64 15.17 0.27 -8.85
CA PHE A 64 14.90 1.08 -7.68
C PHE A 64 15.83 0.74 -6.50
N ASP A 65 16.19 1.76 -5.70
CA ASP A 65 16.87 1.58 -4.41
C ASP A 65 15.90 1.12 -3.33
N ALA A 66 14.67 1.70 -3.35
CA ALA A 66 13.59 1.37 -2.44
C ALA A 66 12.24 1.40 -3.17
N ALA A 67 11.24 0.72 -2.63
CA ALA A 67 9.90 0.73 -3.19
C ALA A 67 8.80 0.68 -2.13
N ILE A 68 7.62 1.22 -2.47
CA ILE A 68 6.41 1.19 -1.64
C ILE A 68 5.25 0.69 -2.50
N ASP A 69 4.57 -0.37 -2.09
CA ASP A 69 3.34 -0.83 -2.73
C ASP A 69 2.11 -0.43 -1.91
N MET A 70 1.32 0.50 -2.45
CA MET A 70 0.12 1.03 -1.82
C MET A 70 -1.15 0.30 -2.24
N ILE A 71 -1.08 -0.53 -3.29
CA ILE A 71 -2.24 -1.15 -3.93
C ILE A 71 -2.08 -2.66 -4.18
N CYS A 72 -1.30 -3.33 -3.33
CA CYS A 72 -1.23 -4.77 -3.27
C CYS A 72 -2.39 -5.32 -2.44
N PHE A 73 -3.36 -5.96 -3.06
CA PHE A 73 -4.57 -6.42 -2.40
C PHE A 73 -4.68 -7.94 -2.28
N THR A 74 -3.96 -8.71 -3.07
CA THR A 74 -4.04 -10.18 -3.10
C THR A 74 -2.66 -10.83 -3.04
N ALA A 75 -2.63 -12.15 -2.77
CA ALA A 75 -1.40 -12.95 -2.82
C ALA A 75 -0.71 -12.89 -4.18
N GLU A 76 -1.48 -12.87 -5.27
CA GLU A 76 -0.96 -12.77 -6.63
C GLU A 76 -0.31 -11.39 -6.88
N ASP A 77 -0.88 -10.34 -6.28
CA ASP A 77 -0.29 -9.01 -6.33
C ASP A 77 1.06 -9.00 -5.62
N ALA A 78 1.13 -9.61 -4.43
CA ALA A 78 2.37 -9.72 -3.67
C ALA A 78 3.45 -10.49 -4.45
N ALA A 79 3.10 -11.64 -5.01
CA ALA A 79 4.01 -12.43 -5.81
C ALA A 79 4.54 -11.65 -7.05
N SER A 80 3.66 -10.89 -7.71
CA SER A 80 4.04 -10.03 -8.84
C SER A 80 4.95 -8.88 -8.40
N SER A 81 4.67 -8.23 -7.26
CA SER A 81 5.53 -7.17 -6.73
C SER A 81 6.92 -7.69 -6.32
N ILE A 82 7.01 -8.88 -5.73
CA ILE A 82 8.31 -9.51 -5.41
C ILE A 82 9.15 -9.72 -6.70
N ARG A 83 8.53 -10.19 -7.78
CA ARG A 83 9.22 -10.33 -9.07
C ARG A 83 9.59 -8.98 -9.67
N ALA A 84 8.67 -8.02 -9.64
CA ALA A 84 8.85 -6.68 -10.20
C ALA A 84 9.99 -5.91 -9.51
N PHE A 85 10.12 -6.03 -8.20
CA PHE A 85 11.10 -5.31 -7.39
C PHE A 85 12.28 -6.18 -6.95
N ARG A 86 12.60 -7.22 -7.73
CA ARG A 86 13.79 -8.06 -7.45
C ARG A 86 15.06 -7.20 -7.41
N GLY A 87 15.82 -7.35 -6.33
CA GLY A 87 17.07 -6.61 -6.13
C GLY A 87 16.91 -5.23 -5.51
N VAL A 88 15.70 -4.82 -5.12
CA VAL A 88 15.47 -3.60 -4.35
C VAL A 88 16.12 -3.73 -2.96
N GLY A 89 16.65 -2.63 -2.43
CA GLY A 89 17.27 -2.62 -1.08
C GLY A 89 16.26 -2.58 0.06
N TRP A 90 15.09 -1.93 -0.16
CA TRP A 90 14.00 -1.80 0.81
C TRP A 90 12.67 -1.86 0.11
N PHE A 91 11.76 -2.65 0.64
CA PHE A 91 10.40 -2.74 0.12
C PHE A 91 9.37 -2.58 1.24
N VAL A 92 8.40 -1.68 1.06
CA VAL A 92 7.33 -1.43 2.02
C VAL A 92 6.00 -1.87 1.43
N GLN A 93 5.35 -2.81 2.09
CA GLN A 93 3.97 -3.22 1.82
C GLN A 93 3.01 -2.43 2.69
N THR A 94 2.03 -1.78 2.10
CA THR A 94 0.92 -1.18 2.84
C THR A 94 -0.19 -2.21 3.03
N SER A 95 -0.19 -2.86 4.19
CA SER A 95 -1.22 -3.78 4.64
C SER A 95 -2.36 -3.03 5.35
N THR A 96 -2.97 -3.58 6.40
CA THR A 96 -4.08 -2.97 7.14
C THR A 96 -4.26 -3.63 8.50
N VAL A 97 -4.77 -2.89 9.49
CA VAL A 97 -5.22 -3.47 10.77
C VAL A 97 -6.43 -4.40 10.62
N CYS A 98 -7.15 -4.37 9.48
CA CYS A 98 -8.23 -5.33 9.20
C CYS A 98 -7.76 -6.79 9.19
N THR A 99 -6.44 -7.05 9.08
CA THR A 99 -5.85 -8.38 9.22
C THR A 99 -6.04 -8.97 10.61
N TYR A 100 -6.17 -8.15 11.64
CA TYR A 100 -6.40 -8.60 13.02
C TYR A 100 -7.89 -8.88 13.33
N GLY A 101 -8.81 -8.38 12.48
CA GLY A 101 -10.25 -8.53 12.70
C GLY A 101 -10.80 -7.60 13.77
N VAL A 102 -11.81 -8.06 14.53
CA VAL A 102 -12.51 -7.27 15.55
C VAL A 102 -12.49 -7.91 16.94
N GLN A 103 -11.94 -9.12 17.07
CA GLN A 103 -11.80 -9.82 18.35
C GLN A 103 -10.32 -9.86 18.73
N TYR A 104 -9.97 -9.14 19.76
CA TYR A 104 -8.59 -9.01 20.22
C TYR A 104 -8.37 -9.83 21.50
N ASP A 105 -7.24 -10.55 21.55
CA ASP A 105 -6.84 -11.30 22.74
C ASP A 105 -6.28 -10.36 23.81
N TYR A 106 -5.68 -9.23 23.37
CA TYR A 106 -5.11 -8.20 24.23
C TYR A 106 -5.04 -6.85 23.52
N ILE A 107 -4.93 -5.77 24.31
CA ILE A 107 -4.78 -4.40 23.86
C ILE A 107 -3.63 -3.77 24.66
N PRO A 108 -2.73 -3.02 24.03
CA PRO A 108 -2.66 -2.71 22.59
C PRO A 108 -2.31 -3.93 21.72
N VAL A 109 -2.83 -3.96 20.51
CA VAL A 109 -2.50 -4.98 19.50
C VAL A 109 -1.10 -4.67 18.97
N ASP A 110 -0.23 -5.67 18.94
CA ASP A 110 1.11 -5.63 18.38
C ASP A 110 1.31 -6.67 17.27
N GLU A 111 2.53 -6.79 16.76
CA GLU A 111 2.87 -7.67 15.64
C GLU A 111 2.76 -9.16 16.00
N SER A 112 2.75 -9.51 17.28
CA SER A 112 2.58 -10.90 17.74
C SER A 112 1.13 -11.35 17.83
N HIS A 113 0.18 -10.39 17.71
CA HIS A 113 -1.25 -10.71 17.74
C HIS A 113 -1.65 -11.58 16.54
N PRO A 114 -2.40 -12.69 16.74
CA PRO A 114 -2.79 -13.54 15.62
C PRO A 114 -3.72 -12.81 14.63
N SER A 115 -3.53 -13.07 13.34
CA SER A 115 -4.42 -12.58 12.28
C SER A 115 -5.76 -13.32 12.35
N ARG A 116 -6.87 -12.57 12.43
CA ARG A 116 -8.25 -13.11 12.47
C ARG A 116 -9.19 -12.22 11.63
N PRO A 117 -8.90 -12.04 10.34
CA PRO A 117 -9.70 -11.18 9.49
C PRO A 117 -11.13 -11.69 9.38
N ASN A 118 -12.10 -10.78 9.42
CA ASN A 118 -13.53 -11.08 9.31
C ASN A 118 -14.16 -10.50 8.04
N THR A 119 -13.34 -10.02 7.11
CA THR A 119 -13.77 -9.49 5.81
C THR A 119 -12.94 -10.12 4.70
N GLU A 120 -13.48 -10.21 3.48
CA GLU A 120 -12.74 -10.67 2.31
C GLU A 120 -11.48 -9.80 2.06
N TYR A 121 -11.60 -8.49 2.24
CA TYR A 121 -10.46 -7.59 2.16
C TYR A 121 -9.35 -7.95 3.15
N GLY A 122 -9.72 -8.19 4.41
CA GLY A 122 -8.76 -8.60 5.44
C GLY A 122 -8.11 -9.96 5.15
N LEU A 123 -8.90 -10.95 4.69
CA LEU A 123 -8.40 -12.27 4.27
C LEU A 123 -7.38 -12.14 3.12
N ASN A 124 -7.69 -11.38 2.09
CA ASN A 124 -6.80 -11.16 0.96
C ASN A 124 -5.52 -10.44 1.37
N LYS A 125 -5.60 -9.48 2.31
CA LYS A 125 -4.40 -8.78 2.83
C LYS A 125 -3.54 -9.69 3.69
N VAL A 126 -4.11 -10.61 4.49
CA VAL A 126 -3.34 -11.65 5.21
C VAL A 126 -2.61 -12.54 4.20
N ALA A 127 -3.31 -13.03 3.18
CA ALA A 127 -2.68 -13.87 2.16
C ALA A 127 -1.53 -13.15 1.42
N ALA A 128 -1.66 -11.84 1.16
CA ALA A 128 -0.58 -11.04 0.60
C ALA A 128 0.60 -10.89 1.57
N ASP A 129 0.32 -10.60 2.85
CA ASP A 129 1.35 -10.48 3.89
C ASP A 129 2.14 -11.80 4.05
N ASP A 130 1.45 -12.95 4.01
CA ASP A 130 2.07 -14.28 4.11
C ASP A 130 3.04 -14.56 2.95
N VAL A 131 2.68 -14.17 1.72
CA VAL A 131 3.56 -14.30 0.55
C VAL A 131 4.85 -13.47 0.72
N TYR A 132 4.76 -12.26 1.26
CA TYR A 132 5.94 -11.43 1.53
C TYR A 132 6.79 -12.01 2.67
N LEU A 133 6.18 -12.52 3.73
CA LEU A 133 6.89 -13.14 4.84
C LEU A 133 7.61 -14.43 4.38
N GLU A 134 6.97 -15.24 3.54
CA GLU A 134 7.61 -16.40 2.92
C GLU A 134 8.83 -15.98 2.07
N ALA A 135 8.71 -14.96 1.24
CA ALA A 135 9.82 -14.42 0.44
C ALA A 135 10.95 -13.88 1.31
N TYR A 136 10.64 -13.24 2.44
CA TYR A 136 11.66 -12.83 3.41
C TYR A 136 12.43 -14.03 3.98
N HIS A 137 11.72 -15.08 4.41
CA HIS A 137 12.37 -16.23 5.02
C HIS A 137 13.22 -17.03 4.02
N ARG A 138 12.71 -17.25 2.81
CA ARG A 138 13.35 -18.07 1.78
C ARG A 138 14.42 -17.34 0.96
N GLU A 139 14.14 -16.12 0.56
CA GLU A 139 14.92 -15.36 -0.43
C GLU A 139 15.55 -14.09 0.14
N LYS A 140 15.27 -13.77 1.42
CA LYS A 140 15.70 -12.53 2.07
C LYS A 140 15.17 -11.28 1.37
N PHE A 141 13.94 -11.36 0.81
CA PHE A 141 13.30 -10.19 0.24
C PHE A 141 13.14 -9.10 1.33
N PRO A 142 13.60 -7.86 1.09
CA PRO A 142 13.76 -6.84 2.14
C PRO A 142 12.44 -6.14 2.48
N ILE A 143 11.48 -6.88 3.00
CA ILE A 143 10.11 -6.43 3.27
C ILE A 143 9.97 -5.75 4.64
N VAL A 144 9.22 -4.65 4.65
CA VAL A 144 8.58 -4.04 5.84
C VAL A 144 7.08 -4.00 5.59
N ILE A 145 6.28 -4.57 6.47
CA ILE A 145 4.82 -4.56 6.38
C ILE A 145 4.28 -3.53 7.36
N ILE A 146 3.60 -2.50 6.86
CA ILE A 146 2.92 -1.51 7.70
C ILE A 146 1.41 -1.75 7.68
N LYS A 147 0.77 -1.70 8.85
CA LYS A 147 -0.67 -1.95 9.02
C LYS A 147 -1.37 -0.67 9.51
N PRO A 148 -1.69 0.27 8.59
CA PRO A 148 -2.40 1.48 8.99
C PRO A 148 -3.81 1.15 9.47
N SER A 149 -4.26 1.92 10.45
CA SER A 149 -5.66 1.98 10.88
C SER A 149 -6.42 2.99 10.00
N THR A 150 -7.49 3.59 10.53
CA THR A 150 -8.24 4.62 9.81
C THR A 150 -7.33 5.79 9.46
N THR A 151 -7.22 6.09 8.18
CA THR A 151 -6.43 7.21 7.67
C THR A 151 -7.34 8.33 7.19
N TYR A 152 -6.92 9.56 7.39
CA TYR A 152 -7.65 10.76 6.93
C TYR A 152 -6.67 11.74 6.26
N GLY A 153 -7.19 12.61 5.41
CA GLY A 153 -6.38 13.59 4.74
C GLY A 153 -7.12 14.37 3.65
N PRO A 154 -6.46 15.33 3.00
CA PRO A 154 -7.12 16.28 2.11
C PRO A 154 -7.64 15.65 0.81
N VAL A 155 -7.13 14.49 0.41
CA VAL A 155 -7.45 13.87 -0.89
C VAL A 155 -8.86 13.27 -0.92
N GLN A 156 -9.32 12.68 0.18
CA GLN A 156 -10.63 12.03 0.27
C GLN A 156 -11.58 12.70 1.25
N GLY A 157 -11.12 13.72 1.97
CA GLY A 157 -11.88 14.37 3.03
C GLY A 157 -11.97 13.53 4.30
N MET A 158 -11.95 14.19 5.45
CA MET A 158 -11.90 13.54 6.76
C MET A 158 -13.12 12.67 7.03
N LEU A 159 -14.31 13.13 6.66
CA LEU A 159 -15.57 12.46 6.99
C LEU A 159 -15.76 11.12 6.29
N ARG A 160 -15.35 11.02 5.02
CA ARG A 160 -15.49 9.77 4.25
C ARG A 160 -14.59 8.65 4.77
N GLN A 161 -13.54 8.98 5.49
CA GLN A 161 -12.56 8.01 5.99
C GLN A 161 -12.87 7.53 7.41
N ILE A 162 -13.60 8.31 8.19
CA ILE A 162 -14.06 7.90 9.52
C ILE A 162 -15.15 6.85 9.41
N CYS A 163 -16.04 7.01 8.43
CA CYS A 163 -17.10 6.06 8.15
C CYS A 163 -17.28 5.97 6.63
N TRP A 164 -17.17 4.81 6.06
CA TRP A 164 -17.25 4.53 4.63
C TRP A 164 -18.49 5.08 3.92
N ASP A 165 -19.50 5.49 4.68
CA ASP A 165 -20.67 6.23 4.21
C ASP A 165 -20.99 7.41 5.14
N PHE A 166 -21.87 8.28 4.72
CA PHE A 166 -22.29 9.46 5.49
C PHE A 166 -23.53 9.25 6.35
N SER A 167 -24.06 8.03 6.43
CA SER A 167 -25.30 7.72 7.16
C SER A 167 -25.20 8.04 8.66
N TRP A 168 -23.98 7.99 9.22
CA TRP A 168 -23.75 8.36 10.61
C TRP A 168 -24.02 9.85 10.90
N ILE A 169 -23.79 10.74 9.91
CA ILE A 169 -24.13 12.17 10.03
C ILE A 169 -25.63 12.33 10.22
N ASP A 170 -26.42 11.60 9.42
CA ASP A 170 -27.88 11.65 9.53
C ASP A 170 -28.37 11.07 10.84
N ARG A 171 -27.70 10.06 11.39
CA ARG A 171 -28.00 9.53 12.72
C ARG A 171 -27.70 10.55 13.81
N VAL A 172 -26.54 11.20 13.78
CA VAL A 172 -26.20 12.25 14.75
C VAL A 172 -27.16 13.43 14.67
N LYS A 173 -27.60 13.83 13.47
CA LYS A 173 -28.59 14.90 13.30
C LYS A 173 -29.99 14.56 13.83
N LYS A 174 -30.33 13.28 13.89
CA LYS A 174 -31.64 12.80 14.35
C LYS A 174 -31.69 12.53 15.87
N GLY A 175 -30.58 12.55 16.55
CA GLY A 175 -30.43 12.26 17.97
C GLY A 175 -30.24 10.77 18.26
#